data_a455c62b6d8b4add9f86f54780153baf
#
_entry.id   a455c62b6d8b4add9f86f54780153baf
#
_cell.length_a   1.000
_cell.length_b   1.000
_cell.length_c   1.000
_cell.angle_alpha   90.00
_cell.angle_beta   90.00
_cell.angle_gamma   90.00
#
_symmetry.space_group_name_H-M   'P 1'
#
loop_
_entity.id
_entity.type
_entity.pdbx_description
1 polymer ?
#
loop_
_entity_poly.entity_id
_entity_poly.type
_entity_poly.pdbx_seq_one_letter_code
_entity_poly.pdbx_strand_id
1 'polypeptide(L)'
;MAFPVTRLRRLRRTAELRNLVCETRLTPDALVYPMFVCPGEGVRKPVRSMPGVFNLSLDEAVKEAQQVHSLGVPSVILFGLPDTKDEVATGAWADDGIVQRAARALKREVPSLILMGDVCLCEYMSHGHCGIVKQTFTPQSLGAAVRDALTPSQRLLMVKSKEEKERAIATLASVAARAAQSSFEIDNDASLELLARTSVSLAKAGLDIIAPSDMMDGRVAAIRRALDAAAFTHTPILSYAAKFASGFYGPFREAADSAPQFGDRRSYQMDGANRREAMREIQADIDEGADMIMVNPALPYLDVIAAARERFDLPLAAYQVSGEYAMIEAAAQNGWIERDRVMMESLLSIRRAGATIILPYYAKDAAKLLG
;
A
#
# COMPACT_ATOMS: atom_id res chain seq x y z
N MET A 1 12.57 -10.68 -44.20
CA MET A 1 13.83 -11.43 -44.43
C MET A 1 14.14 -12.21 -43.16
N ALA A 2 14.56 -13.46 -43.29
CA ALA A 2 14.82 -14.34 -42.15
C ALA A 2 16.27 -14.78 -42.15
N PHE A 3 16.61 -15.78 -41.30
CA PHE A 3 17.91 -16.43 -41.30
C PHE A 3 18.28 -16.94 -42.73
N PRO A 4 19.57 -16.82 -43.16
CA PRO A 4 20.74 -16.43 -42.39
C PRO A 4 21.02 -14.91 -42.37
N VAL A 5 20.28 -14.08 -43.10
CA VAL A 5 20.51 -12.62 -43.19
C VAL A 5 20.25 -11.94 -41.86
N THR A 6 19.12 -12.21 -41.23
CA THR A 6 18.75 -11.70 -39.90
C THR A 6 19.29 -12.61 -38.82
N ARG A 7 20.17 -12.07 -37.96
CA ARG A 7 20.78 -12.79 -36.83
C ARG A 7 20.71 -11.90 -35.57
N LEU A 8 19.67 -11.99 -34.79
CA LEU A 8 19.45 -11.17 -33.60
C LEU A 8 20.55 -11.35 -32.53
N ARG A 9 21.25 -12.50 -32.51
CA ARG A 9 22.38 -12.73 -31.59
C ARG A 9 23.59 -11.81 -31.83
N ARG A 10 23.67 -11.12 -32.98
CA ARG A 10 24.78 -10.21 -33.29
C ARG A 10 24.92 -9.12 -32.22
N LEU A 11 23.78 -8.58 -31.73
CA LEU A 11 23.73 -7.52 -30.73
C LEU A 11 23.92 -8.01 -29.28
N ARG A 12 23.99 -9.35 -29.06
CA ARG A 12 24.14 -9.93 -27.71
C ARG A 12 25.55 -10.41 -27.39
N ARG A 13 26.49 -10.27 -28.32
CA ARG A 13 27.79 -10.93 -28.29
C ARG A 13 28.70 -10.44 -27.16
N THR A 14 28.70 -9.16 -26.85
CA THR A 14 29.52 -8.56 -25.78
C THR A 14 28.64 -7.77 -24.83
N ALA A 15 29.16 -7.48 -23.62
CA ALA A 15 28.48 -6.65 -22.64
C ALA A 15 28.25 -5.23 -23.18
N GLU A 16 29.27 -4.68 -23.87
CA GLU A 16 29.24 -3.31 -24.42
C GLU A 16 28.13 -3.19 -25.50
N LEU A 17 28.01 -4.21 -26.38
CA LEU A 17 26.95 -4.23 -27.39
C LEU A 17 25.57 -4.32 -26.73
N ARG A 18 25.42 -5.17 -25.71
CA ARG A 18 24.16 -5.25 -24.96
C ARG A 18 23.80 -3.94 -24.29
N ASN A 19 24.79 -3.28 -23.67
CA ASN A 19 24.60 -1.97 -23.04
C ASN A 19 24.27 -0.87 -24.06
N LEU A 20 24.91 -0.90 -25.24
CA LEU A 20 24.67 0.07 -26.31
C LEU A 20 23.22 0.05 -26.80
N VAL A 21 22.64 -1.14 -26.94
CA VAL A 21 21.26 -1.33 -27.45
C VAL A 21 20.22 -1.48 -26.35
N CYS A 22 20.56 -1.18 -25.11
CA CYS A 22 19.66 -1.29 -23.97
C CYS A 22 18.56 -0.22 -24.06
N GLU A 23 17.30 -0.67 -24.20
CA GLU A 23 16.13 0.20 -24.33
C GLU A 23 15.62 0.73 -22.99
N THR A 24 15.79 -0.03 -21.90
CA THR A 24 15.25 0.31 -20.57
C THR A 24 16.41 0.45 -19.59
N ARG A 25 16.49 1.61 -18.95
CA ARG A 25 17.47 1.88 -17.90
C ARG A 25 16.79 2.21 -16.59
N LEU A 26 17.34 1.72 -15.51
CA LEU A 26 16.97 2.06 -14.15
C LEU A 26 18.06 2.95 -13.55
N THR A 27 17.67 3.96 -12.81
CA THR A 27 18.55 4.90 -12.13
C THR A 27 18.07 5.11 -10.70
N PRO A 28 18.94 5.47 -9.74
CA PRO A 28 18.54 5.70 -8.34
C PRO A 28 17.46 6.76 -8.17
N ASP A 29 17.42 7.77 -9.04
CA ASP A 29 16.44 8.87 -9.01
C ASP A 29 15.00 8.43 -9.38
N ALA A 30 14.85 7.24 -9.94
CA ALA A 30 13.52 6.63 -10.17
C ALA A 30 12.97 5.89 -8.95
N LEU A 31 13.74 5.76 -7.86
CA LEU A 31 13.39 4.96 -6.69
C LEU A 31 12.84 5.81 -5.55
N VAL A 32 11.83 5.28 -4.86
CA VAL A 32 11.28 5.83 -3.62
C VAL A 32 11.45 4.78 -2.52
N TYR A 33 12.06 5.15 -1.40
CA TYR A 33 12.27 4.21 -0.29
C TYR A 33 11.11 4.24 0.71
N PRO A 34 10.39 3.12 0.94
CA PRO A 34 9.35 3.01 1.96
C PRO A 34 9.95 2.95 3.36
N MET A 35 9.47 3.78 4.29
CA MET A 35 9.99 3.88 5.65
C MET A 35 8.86 3.89 6.67
N PHE A 36 8.97 3.04 7.69
CA PHE A 36 8.03 2.92 8.80
C PHE A 36 8.55 3.70 10.00
N VAL A 37 7.75 4.65 10.49
CA VAL A 37 8.10 5.49 11.65
C VAL A 37 7.25 5.14 12.86
N CYS A 38 7.89 5.00 14.01
CA CYS A 38 7.24 4.63 15.27
C CYS A 38 7.72 5.51 16.43
N PRO A 39 7.00 5.53 17.55
CA PRO A 39 7.41 6.21 18.77
C PRO A 39 8.68 5.61 19.40
N GLY A 40 9.29 6.37 20.31
CA GLY A 40 10.48 5.98 21.07
C GLY A 40 11.73 6.75 20.66
N GLU A 41 12.87 6.32 21.21
CA GLU A 41 14.21 6.84 20.95
C GLU A 41 15.17 5.65 20.79
N GLY A 42 16.05 5.71 19.79
CA GLY A 42 16.97 4.60 19.46
C GLY A 42 16.29 3.33 18.98
N VAL A 43 15.01 3.39 18.60
CA VAL A 43 14.25 2.20 18.19
C VAL A 43 14.55 1.86 16.73
N ARG A 44 15.06 0.64 16.52
CA ARG A 44 15.27 0.01 15.23
C ARG A 44 14.77 -1.44 15.28
N LYS A 45 13.45 -1.59 15.25
CA LYS A 45 12.78 -2.88 15.42
C LYS A 45 12.65 -3.59 14.06
N PRO A 46 13.27 -4.78 13.86
CA PRO A 46 13.18 -5.49 12.58
C PRO A 46 11.77 -6.01 12.33
N VAL A 47 11.31 -5.89 11.07
CA VAL A 47 10.09 -6.55 10.58
C VAL A 47 10.44 -7.97 10.19
N ARG A 48 9.90 -8.96 10.91
CA ARG A 48 10.30 -10.36 10.77
C ARG A 48 10.09 -10.93 9.37
N SER A 49 8.98 -10.59 8.73
CA SER A 49 8.64 -11.05 7.38
C SER A 49 9.34 -10.27 6.27
N MET A 50 10.12 -9.23 6.62
CA MET A 50 10.82 -8.37 5.66
C MET A 50 12.26 -8.12 6.13
N PRO A 51 13.20 -9.06 5.92
CA PRO A 51 14.60 -8.93 6.34
C PRO A 51 15.21 -7.62 5.83
N GLY A 52 15.85 -6.84 6.73
CA GLY A 52 16.45 -5.54 6.38
C GLY A 52 15.50 -4.34 6.44
N VAL A 53 14.20 -4.55 6.66
CA VAL A 53 13.21 -3.49 6.90
C VAL A 53 12.94 -3.36 8.40
N PHE A 54 12.79 -2.11 8.88
CA PHE A 54 12.65 -1.81 10.30
C PHE A 54 11.53 -0.80 10.55
N ASN A 55 10.92 -0.89 11.72
CA ASN A 55 10.18 0.22 12.32
C ASN A 55 11.18 1.09 13.09
N LEU A 56 11.20 2.37 12.79
CA LEU A 56 12.23 3.31 13.20
C LEU A 56 11.66 4.45 14.07
N SER A 57 12.29 4.73 15.20
CA SER A 57 12.06 5.99 15.90
C SER A 57 12.56 7.18 15.08
N LEU A 58 12.16 8.40 15.45
CA LEU A 58 12.46 9.61 14.66
C LEU A 58 13.97 9.83 14.45
N ASP A 59 14.78 9.60 15.47
CA ASP A 59 16.25 9.70 15.41
C ASP A 59 16.87 8.66 14.47
N GLU A 60 16.37 7.43 14.51
CA GLU A 60 16.80 6.35 13.59
C GLU A 60 16.29 6.57 12.16
N ALA A 61 15.07 7.12 11.99
CA ALA A 61 14.52 7.47 10.70
C ALA A 61 15.35 8.57 10.00
N VAL A 62 15.86 9.54 10.75
CA VAL A 62 16.77 10.56 10.22
C VAL A 62 18.07 9.93 9.70
N LYS A 63 18.71 9.04 10.46
CA LYS A 63 19.91 8.33 10.02
C LYS A 63 19.65 7.48 8.76
N GLU A 64 18.52 6.79 8.73
CA GLU A 64 18.10 6.00 7.58
C GLU A 64 17.89 6.87 6.34
N ALA A 65 17.21 8.01 6.48
CA ALA A 65 16.97 8.96 5.39
C ALA A 65 18.27 9.59 4.86
N GLN A 66 19.22 9.93 5.73
CA GLN A 66 20.55 10.40 5.32
C GLN A 66 21.29 9.34 4.50
N GLN A 67 21.21 8.06 4.91
CA GLN A 67 21.79 6.96 4.15
C GLN A 67 21.12 6.79 2.79
N VAL A 68 19.79 6.81 2.72
CA VAL A 68 19.00 6.71 1.49
C VAL A 68 19.40 7.82 0.52
N HIS A 69 19.43 9.06 1.00
CA HIS A 69 19.79 10.23 0.20
C HIS A 69 21.23 10.16 -0.30
N SER A 70 22.19 9.70 0.54
CA SER A 70 23.61 9.55 0.15
C SER A 70 23.84 8.52 -0.97
N LEU A 71 22.90 7.59 -1.16
CA LEU A 71 22.93 6.60 -2.26
C LEU A 71 22.28 7.13 -3.55
N GLY A 72 21.86 8.40 -3.59
CA GLY A 72 21.24 9.02 -4.77
C GLY A 72 19.73 8.72 -4.90
N VAL A 73 19.10 8.11 -3.88
CA VAL A 73 17.65 7.94 -3.86
C VAL A 73 17.02 9.24 -3.36
N PRO A 74 16.22 9.96 -4.20
CA PRO A 74 15.80 11.32 -3.89
C PRO A 74 14.58 11.41 -2.97
N SER A 75 13.88 10.30 -2.74
CA SER A 75 12.59 10.34 -2.08
C SER A 75 12.32 9.15 -1.17
N VAL A 76 11.53 9.41 -0.13
CA VAL A 76 10.98 8.39 0.78
C VAL A 76 9.47 8.53 0.89
N ILE A 77 8.78 7.40 1.13
CA ILE A 77 7.38 7.41 1.53
C ILE A 77 7.25 6.94 2.97
N LEU A 78 6.49 7.70 3.77
CA LEU A 78 6.37 7.50 5.21
C LEU A 78 5.07 6.78 5.57
N PHE A 79 5.19 5.73 6.38
CA PHE A 79 4.09 5.01 7.03
C PHE A 79 4.22 5.15 8.54
N GLY A 80 3.14 5.56 9.22
CA GLY A 80 3.15 5.83 10.64
C GLY A 80 2.61 4.67 11.48
N LEU A 81 3.31 4.33 12.57
CA LEU A 81 2.81 3.47 13.61
C LEU A 81 2.53 4.34 14.85
N PRO A 82 1.27 4.69 15.14
CA PRO A 82 0.93 5.51 16.30
C PRO A 82 1.04 4.71 17.61
N ASP A 83 1.20 5.42 18.73
CA ASP A 83 1.14 4.81 20.08
C ASP A 83 -0.24 4.23 20.39
N THR A 84 -1.28 4.90 19.93
CA THR A 84 -2.68 4.52 20.15
C THR A 84 -3.48 4.61 18.87
N LYS A 85 -4.49 3.73 18.77
CA LYS A 85 -5.43 3.71 17.65
C LYS A 85 -6.84 3.92 18.18
N ASP A 86 -7.68 4.58 17.41
CA ASP A 86 -9.07 4.84 17.76
C ASP A 86 -10.03 4.64 16.57
N GLU A 87 -11.30 4.95 16.74
CA GLU A 87 -12.32 4.73 15.71
C GLU A 87 -12.41 5.86 14.67
N VAL A 88 -11.66 6.95 14.88
CA VAL A 88 -11.63 8.13 13.99
C VAL A 88 -10.23 8.47 13.50
N ALA A 89 -9.27 7.55 13.68
CA ALA A 89 -7.88 7.70 13.23
C ALA A 89 -7.23 9.01 13.68
N THR A 90 -7.40 9.41 14.93
CA THR A 90 -6.91 10.72 15.45
C THR A 90 -5.42 10.91 15.17
N GLY A 91 -4.61 9.85 15.32
CA GLY A 91 -3.16 9.91 15.08
C GLY A 91 -2.77 10.21 13.62
N ALA A 92 -3.68 10.02 12.64
CA ALA A 92 -3.40 10.29 11.25
C ALA A 92 -3.36 11.80 10.94
N TRP A 93 -4.26 12.57 11.58
CA TRP A 93 -4.46 13.98 11.28
C TRP A 93 -4.02 14.93 12.42
N ALA A 94 -3.58 14.40 13.57
CA ALA A 94 -3.05 15.21 14.66
C ALA A 94 -1.80 15.99 14.23
N ASP A 95 -1.69 17.25 14.64
CA ASP A 95 -0.53 18.10 14.30
C ASP A 95 0.79 17.54 14.82
N ASP A 96 0.77 16.79 15.91
CA ASP A 96 1.90 16.10 16.54
C ASP A 96 1.91 14.59 16.26
N GLY A 97 1.15 14.14 15.29
CA GLY A 97 1.15 12.74 14.82
C GLY A 97 2.55 12.24 14.46
N ILE A 98 2.75 10.94 14.50
CA ILE A 98 4.10 10.36 14.32
C ILE A 98 4.71 10.71 12.96
N VAL A 99 3.92 10.71 11.87
CA VAL A 99 4.39 11.06 10.53
C VAL A 99 4.66 12.57 10.43
N GLN A 100 3.81 13.40 11.01
CA GLN A 100 4.00 14.86 11.06
C GLN A 100 5.28 15.25 11.81
N ARG A 101 5.57 14.58 12.90
CA ARG A 101 6.83 14.76 13.66
C ARG A 101 8.03 14.27 12.84
N ALA A 102 7.92 13.12 12.18
CA ALA A 102 8.96 12.58 11.31
C ALA A 102 9.25 13.53 10.15
N ALA A 103 8.22 14.04 9.48
CA ALA A 103 8.37 14.99 8.38
C ALA A 103 9.15 16.24 8.78
N ARG A 104 8.80 16.87 9.91
CA ARG A 104 9.53 18.05 10.42
C ARG A 104 10.98 17.73 10.75
N ALA A 105 11.25 16.58 11.36
CA ALA A 105 12.62 16.15 11.65
C ALA A 105 13.43 15.89 10.36
N LEU A 106 12.87 15.18 9.41
CA LEU A 106 13.51 14.86 8.13
C LEU A 106 13.76 16.12 7.29
N LYS A 107 12.81 17.04 7.21
CA LYS A 107 12.99 18.33 6.51
C LYS A 107 14.07 19.20 7.11
N ARG A 108 14.25 19.16 8.43
CA ARG A 108 15.33 19.87 9.09
C ARG A 108 16.70 19.27 8.80
N GLU A 109 16.82 17.93 8.84
CA GLU A 109 18.10 17.21 8.75
C GLU A 109 18.51 16.84 7.32
N VAL A 110 17.52 16.65 6.41
CA VAL A 110 17.73 16.30 4.99
C VAL A 110 16.78 17.12 4.11
N PRO A 111 16.95 18.45 4.02
CA PRO A 111 15.96 19.35 3.40
C PRO A 111 15.71 19.10 1.91
N SER A 112 16.66 18.50 1.19
CA SER A 112 16.55 18.16 -0.23
C SER A 112 15.81 16.84 -0.50
N LEU A 113 15.55 16.03 0.54
CA LEU A 113 14.84 14.78 0.39
C LEU A 113 13.35 15.05 0.14
N ILE A 114 12.81 14.44 -0.91
CA ILE A 114 11.37 14.49 -1.20
C ILE A 114 10.66 13.54 -0.23
N LEU A 115 9.73 14.10 0.54
CA LEU A 115 8.92 13.35 1.49
C LEU A 115 7.51 13.11 0.91
N MET A 116 7.15 11.85 0.74
CA MET A 116 5.79 11.43 0.40
C MET A 116 5.09 10.95 1.68
N GLY A 117 3.83 11.32 1.86
CA GLY A 117 3.01 10.84 2.97
C GLY A 117 1.95 9.87 2.47
N ASP A 118 1.98 8.64 2.94
CA ASP A 118 0.86 7.74 2.74
C ASP A 118 -0.37 8.31 3.45
N VAL A 119 -1.50 8.34 2.76
CA VAL A 119 -2.78 8.75 3.33
C VAL A 119 -3.70 7.54 3.35
N CYS A 120 -3.73 6.90 4.49
CA CYS A 120 -4.63 5.82 4.83
C CYS A 120 -5.03 5.92 6.30
N LEU A 121 -6.14 5.31 6.66
CA LEU A 121 -6.62 5.29 8.04
C LEU A 121 -6.28 3.97 8.75
N CYS A 122 -5.89 2.92 8.01
CA CYS A 122 -5.76 1.57 8.56
C CYS A 122 -4.66 1.41 9.63
N GLU A 123 -3.62 2.20 9.59
CA GLU A 123 -2.55 2.24 10.60
C GLU A 123 -3.03 2.86 11.92
N TYR A 124 -4.07 3.72 11.85
CA TYR A 124 -4.54 4.57 12.95
C TYR A 124 -5.90 4.15 13.49
N MET A 125 -6.67 3.35 12.72
CA MET A 125 -7.97 2.79 13.14
C MET A 125 -7.79 1.56 14.03
N SER A 126 -8.54 1.48 15.12
CA SER A 126 -8.55 0.34 16.04
C SER A 126 -8.90 -0.98 15.35
N HIS A 127 -9.72 -0.95 14.32
CA HIS A 127 -10.16 -2.12 13.54
C HIS A 127 -9.32 -2.44 12.31
N GLY A 128 -8.32 -1.61 11.93
CA GLY A 128 -7.40 -1.85 10.82
C GLY A 128 -7.99 -1.76 9.41
N HIS A 129 -9.20 -1.22 9.23
CA HIS A 129 -9.74 -0.89 7.90
C HIS A 129 -9.35 0.52 7.46
N CYS A 130 -9.40 0.77 6.12
CA CYS A 130 -8.95 2.03 5.53
C CYS A 130 -9.99 3.17 5.58
N GLY A 131 -11.14 2.96 6.24
CA GLY A 131 -12.22 3.94 6.33
C GLY A 131 -13.06 3.73 7.58
N ILE A 132 -14.01 4.64 7.80
CA ILE A 132 -14.96 4.57 8.88
C ILE A 132 -15.85 3.35 8.70
N VAL A 133 -16.04 2.58 9.76
CA VAL A 133 -16.88 1.40 9.77
C VAL A 133 -18.30 1.78 10.20
N LYS A 134 -19.26 1.48 9.34
CA LYS A 134 -20.69 1.60 9.64
C LYS A 134 -21.28 0.24 9.95
N GLN A 135 -21.92 0.12 11.08
CA GLN A 135 -22.62 -1.09 11.44
C GLN A 135 -23.95 -1.16 10.67
N THR A 136 -24.08 -2.11 9.74
CA THR A 136 -25.32 -2.33 8.95
C THR A 136 -26.29 -3.28 9.63
N PHE A 137 -25.94 -3.70 10.82
CA PHE A 137 -26.66 -4.71 11.59
C PHE A 137 -27.96 -4.18 12.18
N THR A 138 -29.08 -4.87 11.92
CA THR A 138 -30.31 -4.72 12.68
C THR A 138 -30.61 -5.99 13.48
N PRO A 139 -31.23 -5.91 14.69
CA PRO A 139 -31.63 -7.09 15.44
C PRO A 139 -32.51 -8.05 14.62
N GLN A 140 -33.24 -7.50 13.64
CA GLN A 140 -34.08 -8.28 12.72
C GLN A 140 -33.26 -9.12 11.72
N SER A 141 -32.17 -8.59 11.19
CA SER A 141 -31.29 -9.32 10.25
C SER A 141 -30.54 -10.47 10.94
N LEU A 142 -30.10 -10.30 12.19
CA LEU A 142 -29.56 -11.40 12.99
C LEU A 142 -30.62 -12.47 13.27
N GLY A 143 -31.79 -12.06 13.69
CA GLY A 143 -32.88 -12.96 13.95
C GLY A 143 -33.30 -13.79 12.73
N ALA A 144 -33.19 -13.21 11.51
CA ALA A 144 -33.40 -13.93 10.26
C ALA A 144 -32.28 -14.92 9.97
N ALA A 145 -31.00 -14.47 10.00
CA ALA A 145 -29.82 -15.32 9.75
C ALA A 145 -29.77 -16.52 10.73
N VAL A 146 -30.06 -16.28 12.00
CA VAL A 146 -30.11 -17.34 13.03
C VAL A 146 -31.27 -18.32 12.74
N ARG A 147 -32.46 -17.84 12.37
CA ARG A 147 -33.57 -18.71 11.99
C ARG A 147 -33.26 -19.58 10.77
N ASP A 148 -32.63 -19.02 9.76
CA ASP A 148 -32.32 -19.73 8.52
C ASP A 148 -31.23 -20.78 8.68
N ALA A 149 -30.30 -20.56 9.62
CA ALA A 149 -29.25 -21.51 9.94
C ALA A 149 -29.68 -22.68 10.81
N LEU A 150 -30.83 -22.58 11.46
CA LEU A 150 -31.39 -23.66 12.30
C LEU A 150 -32.20 -24.63 11.46
N THR A 151 -31.95 -25.93 11.62
CA THR A 151 -32.82 -26.99 11.08
C THR A 151 -34.21 -26.95 11.78
N PRO A 152 -35.27 -27.49 11.15
CA PRO A 152 -36.59 -27.54 11.78
C PRO A 152 -36.59 -28.17 13.18
N SER A 153 -35.77 -29.19 13.43
CA SER A 153 -35.62 -29.83 14.74
C SER A 153 -34.90 -28.96 15.76
N GLN A 154 -33.96 -28.13 15.33
CA GLN A 154 -33.24 -27.17 16.20
C GLN A 154 -34.13 -25.95 16.51
N ARG A 155 -35.02 -25.56 15.61
CA ARG A 155 -36.05 -24.49 15.83
C ARG A 155 -37.05 -24.82 16.92
N LEU A 156 -37.31 -26.10 17.16
CA LEU A 156 -38.28 -26.56 18.15
C LEU A 156 -37.75 -26.69 19.59
N LEU A 157 -36.46 -26.36 19.84
CA LEU A 157 -35.81 -26.42 21.15
C LEU A 157 -35.92 -27.81 21.88
N MET A 158 -36.30 -28.86 21.15
CA MET A 158 -36.34 -30.23 21.67
C MET A 158 -35.00 -30.97 21.46
N VAL A 159 -33.91 -30.36 21.89
CA VAL A 159 -32.60 -31.00 21.89
C VAL A 159 -32.53 -31.93 23.09
N LYS A 160 -32.48 -33.23 22.84
CA LYS A 160 -32.63 -34.26 23.88
C LYS A 160 -31.33 -34.59 24.63
N SER A 161 -30.16 -34.24 24.09
CA SER A 161 -28.90 -34.55 24.73
C SER A 161 -28.05 -33.31 25.00
N LYS A 162 -27.10 -33.41 25.94
CA LYS A 162 -26.13 -32.36 26.25
C LYS A 162 -25.23 -32.03 25.02
N GLU A 163 -24.83 -33.07 24.30
CA GLU A 163 -23.96 -32.93 23.11
C GLU A 163 -24.67 -32.23 21.95
N GLU A 164 -25.99 -32.47 21.75
CA GLU A 164 -26.80 -31.77 20.75
C GLU A 164 -26.95 -30.29 21.09
N LYS A 165 -27.10 -29.97 22.39
CA LYS A 165 -27.14 -28.56 22.87
C LYS A 165 -25.82 -27.85 22.60
N GLU A 166 -24.69 -28.46 22.91
CA GLU A 166 -23.37 -27.90 22.69
C GLU A 166 -23.07 -27.66 21.20
N ARG A 167 -23.48 -28.60 20.32
CA ARG A 167 -23.41 -28.43 18.86
C ARG A 167 -24.31 -27.30 18.35
N ALA A 168 -25.54 -27.19 18.86
CA ALA A 168 -26.42 -26.12 18.47
C ALA A 168 -25.91 -24.75 18.91
N ILE A 169 -25.38 -24.63 20.13
CA ILE A 169 -24.72 -23.40 20.62
C ILE A 169 -23.51 -23.04 19.77
N ALA A 170 -22.64 -24.00 19.44
CA ALA A 170 -21.48 -23.76 18.58
C ALA A 170 -21.91 -23.30 17.16
N THR A 171 -22.96 -23.90 16.59
CA THR A 171 -23.52 -23.49 15.30
C THR A 171 -24.08 -22.07 15.37
N LEU A 172 -24.86 -21.74 16.41
CA LEU A 172 -25.40 -20.41 16.62
C LEU A 172 -24.29 -19.37 16.82
N ALA A 173 -23.25 -19.69 17.59
CA ALA A 173 -22.10 -18.82 17.77
C ALA A 173 -21.36 -18.56 16.45
N SER A 174 -21.19 -19.60 15.61
CA SER A 174 -20.55 -19.46 14.30
C SER A 174 -21.38 -18.64 13.32
N VAL A 175 -22.70 -18.80 13.33
CA VAL A 175 -23.64 -18.01 12.50
C VAL A 175 -23.70 -16.57 12.99
N ALA A 176 -23.77 -16.35 14.30
CA ALA A 176 -23.72 -15.01 14.87
C ALA A 176 -22.39 -14.30 14.55
N ALA A 177 -21.26 -15.01 14.63
CA ALA A 177 -19.94 -14.48 14.24
C ALA A 177 -19.87 -14.14 12.74
N ARG A 178 -20.40 -15.01 11.85
CA ARG A 178 -20.50 -14.72 10.41
C ARG A 178 -21.44 -13.55 10.12
N ALA A 179 -22.61 -13.49 10.75
CA ALA A 179 -23.56 -12.38 10.60
C ALA A 179 -22.93 -11.08 11.13
N ALA A 180 -22.20 -11.13 12.23
CA ALA A 180 -21.48 -9.98 12.75
C ALA A 180 -20.36 -9.52 11.78
N GLN A 181 -19.61 -10.44 11.17
CA GLN A 181 -18.60 -10.13 10.15
C GLN A 181 -19.20 -9.58 8.85
N SER A 182 -20.42 -10.01 8.46
CA SER A 182 -21.11 -9.52 7.25
C SER A 182 -21.93 -8.25 7.48
N SER A 183 -21.97 -7.73 8.70
CA SER A 183 -22.80 -6.59 9.09
C SER A 183 -22.04 -5.25 9.17
N PHE A 184 -20.81 -5.20 8.68
CA PHE A 184 -20.01 -3.99 8.62
C PHE A 184 -19.82 -3.55 7.17
N GLU A 185 -20.02 -2.29 6.93
CA GLU A 185 -19.73 -1.61 5.68
C GLU A 185 -18.75 -0.47 5.94
N ILE A 186 -17.88 -0.20 4.99
CA ILE A 186 -17.06 0.99 5.03
C ILE A 186 -17.92 2.16 4.55
N ASP A 187 -18.09 3.16 5.39
CA ASP A 187 -18.75 4.41 5.03
C ASP A 187 -17.78 5.26 4.21
N ASN A 188 -17.94 5.17 2.88
CA ASN A 188 -17.09 5.88 1.93
C ASN A 188 -17.06 7.38 2.20
N ASP A 189 -18.23 8.00 2.22
CA ASP A 189 -18.35 9.46 2.27
C ASP A 189 -17.87 10.06 3.59
N ALA A 190 -18.16 9.39 4.71
CA ALA A 190 -17.65 9.79 6.01
C ALA A 190 -16.11 9.64 6.11
N SER A 191 -15.52 8.69 5.37
CA SER A 191 -14.07 8.50 5.33
C SER A 191 -13.34 9.62 4.59
N LEU A 192 -13.98 10.22 3.57
CA LEU A 192 -13.38 11.29 2.76
C LEU A 192 -12.96 12.51 3.58
N GLU A 193 -13.73 12.85 4.62
CA GLU A 193 -13.42 13.99 5.50
C GLU A 193 -12.13 13.73 6.29
N LEU A 194 -11.95 12.53 6.83
CA LEU A 194 -10.73 12.17 7.57
C LEU A 194 -9.51 12.11 6.66
N LEU A 195 -9.64 11.56 5.45
CA LEU A 195 -8.56 11.52 4.46
C LEU A 195 -8.13 12.93 4.02
N ALA A 196 -9.09 13.81 3.76
CA ALA A 196 -8.82 15.20 3.43
C ALA A 196 -8.12 15.94 4.58
N ARG A 197 -8.59 15.74 5.83
CA ARG A 197 -8.00 16.33 7.04
C ARG A 197 -6.57 15.82 7.28
N THR A 198 -6.34 14.51 7.10
CA THR A 198 -5.01 13.90 7.18
C THR A 198 -4.07 14.53 6.16
N SER A 199 -4.51 14.67 4.91
CA SER A 199 -3.70 15.26 3.83
C SER A 199 -3.27 16.69 4.12
N VAL A 200 -4.17 17.52 4.63
CA VAL A 200 -3.84 18.90 5.04
C VAL A 200 -2.85 18.91 6.21
N SER A 201 -3.04 18.05 7.21
CA SER A 201 -2.11 17.93 8.34
C SER A 201 -0.70 17.53 7.90
N LEU A 202 -0.59 16.58 6.98
CA LEU A 202 0.68 16.13 6.41
C LEU A 202 1.36 17.24 5.59
N ALA A 203 0.62 17.97 4.75
CA ALA A 203 1.15 19.09 3.99
C ALA A 203 1.66 20.21 4.92
N LYS A 204 0.92 20.54 5.98
CA LYS A 204 1.36 21.50 7.04
C LYS A 204 2.65 21.05 7.73
N ALA A 205 2.85 19.75 7.88
CA ALA A 205 4.06 19.19 8.48
C ALA A 205 5.29 19.23 7.57
N GLY A 206 5.11 19.58 6.28
CA GLY A 206 6.18 19.74 5.30
C GLY A 206 6.38 18.55 4.36
N LEU A 207 5.38 17.68 4.21
CA LEU A 207 5.44 16.66 3.15
C LEU A 207 5.25 17.31 1.78
N ASP A 208 6.05 16.88 0.82
CA ASP A 208 6.06 17.41 -0.54
C ASP A 208 4.96 16.79 -1.40
N ILE A 209 4.60 15.52 -1.17
CA ILE A 209 3.66 14.75 -1.97
C ILE A 209 2.68 14.03 -1.05
N ILE A 210 1.41 14.10 -1.38
CA ILE A 210 0.33 13.37 -0.70
C ILE A 210 -0.04 12.14 -1.51
N ALA A 211 -0.03 10.96 -0.87
CA ALA A 211 -0.19 9.67 -1.55
C ALA A 211 -1.38 8.86 -0.98
N PRO A 212 -2.64 9.13 -1.40
CA PRO A 212 -3.81 8.42 -0.91
C PRO A 212 -3.82 6.95 -1.36
N SER A 213 -3.89 6.05 -0.37
CA SER A 213 -3.80 4.60 -0.59
C SER A 213 -5.02 3.80 -0.09
N ASP A 214 -6.07 4.49 0.29
CA ASP A 214 -7.27 3.95 0.94
C ASP A 214 -8.27 3.29 -0.02
N MET A 215 -8.38 3.75 -1.27
CA MET A 215 -9.30 3.31 -2.32
C MET A 215 -10.77 3.72 -2.09
N MET A 216 -11.05 4.81 -1.38
CA MET A 216 -12.40 5.37 -1.29
C MET A 216 -12.76 6.15 -2.56
N ASP A 217 -13.99 6.01 -3.05
CA ASP A 217 -14.47 6.75 -4.22
C ASP A 217 -14.51 8.26 -3.93
N GLY A 218 -13.98 9.08 -4.85
CA GLY A 218 -13.98 10.54 -4.71
C GLY A 218 -12.90 11.11 -3.79
N ARG A 219 -11.97 10.27 -3.28
CA ARG A 219 -10.95 10.68 -2.31
C ARG A 219 -9.96 11.69 -2.87
N VAL A 220 -9.56 11.55 -4.14
CA VAL A 220 -8.61 12.46 -4.75
C VAL A 220 -9.22 13.86 -4.86
N ALA A 221 -10.47 13.96 -5.30
CA ALA A 221 -11.20 15.23 -5.37
C ALA A 221 -11.40 15.88 -3.98
N ALA A 222 -11.70 15.07 -2.95
CA ALA A 222 -11.86 15.57 -1.59
C ALA A 222 -10.52 16.12 -1.04
N ILE A 223 -9.43 15.40 -1.24
CA ILE A 223 -8.07 15.79 -0.83
C ILE A 223 -7.64 17.06 -1.58
N ARG A 224 -7.80 17.11 -2.91
CA ARG A 224 -7.42 18.28 -3.72
C ARG A 224 -8.15 19.54 -3.26
N ARG A 225 -9.47 19.46 -3.09
CA ARG A 225 -10.25 20.60 -2.57
C ARG A 225 -9.78 21.08 -1.21
N ALA A 226 -9.46 20.13 -0.30
CA ALA A 226 -9.01 20.49 1.06
C ALA A 226 -7.62 21.12 1.07
N LEU A 227 -6.69 20.61 0.27
CA LEU A 227 -5.35 21.17 0.11
C LEU A 227 -5.42 22.58 -0.47
N ASP A 228 -6.24 22.80 -1.51
CA ASP A 228 -6.40 24.12 -2.13
C ASP A 228 -7.04 25.12 -1.17
N ALA A 229 -8.08 24.72 -0.45
CA ALA A 229 -8.72 25.56 0.57
C ALA A 229 -7.77 25.94 1.71
N ALA A 230 -6.78 25.08 2.02
CA ALA A 230 -5.74 25.33 3.01
C ALA A 230 -4.49 26.02 2.42
N ALA A 231 -4.54 26.52 1.19
CA ALA A 231 -3.46 27.18 0.45
C ALA A 231 -2.25 26.27 0.10
N PHE A 232 -2.44 24.95 0.06
CA PHE A 232 -1.45 23.98 -0.42
C PHE A 232 -1.66 23.64 -1.90
N THR A 233 -1.87 24.64 -2.74
CA THR A 233 -2.15 24.50 -4.18
C THR A 233 -1.00 23.88 -4.98
N HIS A 234 0.21 23.90 -4.45
CA HIS A 234 1.41 23.35 -5.09
C HIS A 234 1.77 21.93 -4.61
N THR A 235 1.01 21.35 -3.67
CA THR A 235 1.27 19.99 -3.17
C THR A 235 0.66 18.98 -4.13
N PRO A 236 1.46 18.18 -4.85
CA PRO A 236 0.97 17.17 -5.79
C PRO A 236 0.38 15.96 -5.06
N ILE A 237 -0.52 15.28 -5.77
CA ILE A 237 -1.17 14.05 -5.32
C ILE A 237 -0.66 12.89 -6.17
N LEU A 238 -0.02 11.90 -5.53
CA LEU A 238 0.30 10.59 -6.09
C LEU A 238 -0.79 9.59 -5.69
N SER A 239 -1.78 9.37 -6.53
CA SER A 239 -2.85 8.44 -6.20
C SER A 239 -2.45 6.98 -6.37
N TYR A 240 -2.78 6.14 -5.39
CA TYR A 240 -2.80 4.67 -5.54
C TYR A 240 -4.02 4.28 -6.39
N ALA A 241 -4.01 4.73 -7.64
CA ALA A 241 -5.17 4.69 -8.54
C ALA A 241 -5.62 3.28 -8.93
N ALA A 242 -4.71 2.29 -8.87
CA ALA A 242 -5.05 0.88 -9.08
C ALA A 242 -4.43 0.01 -8.00
N LYS A 243 -5.11 -0.10 -6.85
CA LYS A 243 -4.70 -0.95 -5.73
C LYS A 243 -5.59 -2.18 -5.65
N PHE A 244 -5.01 -3.34 -5.87
CA PHE A 244 -5.71 -4.61 -5.90
C PHE A 244 -5.78 -5.27 -4.52
N ALA A 245 -6.87 -5.97 -4.22
CA ALA A 245 -6.98 -6.84 -3.05
C ALA A 245 -6.05 -8.05 -3.25
N SER A 246 -4.87 -7.99 -2.64
CA SER A 246 -3.78 -8.91 -2.92
C SER A 246 -3.30 -9.67 -1.68
N GLY A 247 -2.93 -10.93 -1.88
CA GLY A 247 -2.21 -11.73 -0.88
C GLY A 247 -0.79 -11.23 -0.60
N PHE A 248 -0.22 -10.40 -1.47
CA PHE A 248 1.13 -9.86 -1.32
C PHE A 248 1.27 -8.75 -0.26
N TYR A 249 0.18 -8.34 0.41
CA TYR A 249 0.25 -7.35 1.50
C TYR A 249 0.48 -7.95 2.90
N GLY A 250 0.63 -9.28 3.02
CA GLY A 250 0.84 -9.92 4.32
C GLY A 250 1.94 -9.30 5.16
N PRO A 251 3.18 -9.17 4.65
CA PRO A 251 4.29 -8.58 5.39
C PRO A 251 4.11 -7.09 5.73
N PHE A 252 3.43 -6.32 4.89
CA PHE A 252 3.09 -4.92 5.19
C PHE A 252 2.15 -4.81 6.41
N ARG A 253 1.18 -5.71 6.52
CA ARG A 253 0.26 -5.73 7.67
C ARG A 253 0.99 -5.96 8.99
N GLU A 254 2.07 -6.76 8.99
CA GLU A 254 2.96 -6.91 10.14
C GLU A 254 3.76 -5.62 10.38
N ALA A 255 4.35 -5.06 9.33
CA ALA A 255 5.21 -3.87 9.43
C ALA A 255 4.46 -2.64 9.95
N ALA A 256 3.23 -2.40 9.46
CA ALA A 256 2.40 -1.25 9.79
C ALA A 256 1.37 -1.52 10.91
N ASP A 257 1.37 -2.74 11.48
CA ASP A 257 0.37 -3.17 12.47
C ASP A 257 -1.07 -2.85 12.03
N SER A 258 -1.41 -3.15 10.76
CA SER A 258 -2.65 -2.74 10.10
C SER A 258 -3.51 -3.91 9.61
N ALA A 259 -3.41 -5.07 10.26
CA ALA A 259 -4.25 -6.21 9.92
C ALA A 259 -5.72 -5.93 10.27
N PRO A 260 -6.68 -6.14 9.33
CA PRO A 260 -8.10 -6.02 9.64
C PRO A 260 -8.50 -6.96 10.78
N GLN A 261 -9.22 -6.45 11.78
CA GLN A 261 -9.71 -7.22 12.91
C GLN A 261 -10.91 -8.10 12.54
N PHE A 262 -11.62 -7.78 11.45
CA PHE A 262 -12.73 -8.54 10.89
C PHE A 262 -12.77 -8.38 9.37
N GLY A 263 -13.45 -9.31 8.67
CA GLY A 263 -13.64 -9.27 7.23
C GLY A 263 -12.36 -9.26 6.42
N ASP A 264 -12.40 -8.60 5.28
CA ASP A 264 -11.26 -8.35 4.41
C ASP A 264 -11.38 -6.98 3.71
N ARG A 265 -10.48 -6.66 2.79
CA ARG A 265 -10.47 -5.36 2.10
C ARG A 265 -11.05 -5.39 0.68
N ARG A 266 -11.71 -6.50 0.29
CA ARG A 266 -12.24 -6.68 -1.08
C ARG A 266 -13.44 -5.81 -1.40
N SER A 267 -14.09 -5.22 -0.38
CA SER A 267 -15.18 -4.28 -0.59
C SER A 267 -14.75 -2.91 -1.11
N TYR A 268 -13.44 -2.59 -1.02
CA TYR A 268 -12.91 -1.31 -1.47
C TYR A 268 -11.56 -1.42 -2.23
N GLN A 269 -10.83 -2.51 -2.12
CA GLN A 269 -9.68 -2.78 -3.00
C GLN A 269 -10.14 -3.59 -4.20
N MET A 270 -9.56 -3.34 -5.36
CA MET A 270 -9.96 -3.92 -6.64
C MET A 270 -9.78 -5.42 -6.70
N ASP A 271 -10.65 -6.11 -7.42
CA ASP A 271 -10.47 -7.52 -7.73
C ASP A 271 -9.31 -7.73 -8.73
N GLY A 272 -8.39 -8.64 -8.39
CA GLY A 272 -7.24 -8.97 -9.22
C GLY A 272 -7.58 -9.50 -10.63
N ALA A 273 -8.80 -9.95 -10.85
CA ALA A 273 -9.29 -10.39 -12.16
C ALA A 273 -9.70 -9.25 -13.11
N ASN A 274 -9.84 -8.01 -12.60
CA ASN A 274 -10.54 -6.92 -13.28
C ASN A 274 -9.61 -5.83 -13.87
N ARG A 275 -8.81 -6.18 -14.89
CA ARG A 275 -7.93 -5.20 -15.57
C ARG A 275 -8.67 -3.98 -16.14
N ARG A 276 -9.90 -4.14 -16.67
CA ARG A 276 -10.66 -3.02 -17.25
C ARG A 276 -11.17 -2.04 -16.20
N GLU A 277 -11.46 -2.52 -15.01
CA GLU A 277 -11.80 -1.71 -13.84
C GLU A 277 -10.64 -0.81 -13.46
N ALA A 278 -9.40 -1.32 -13.43
CA ALA A 278 -8.20 -0.53 -13.15
C ALA A 278 -8.07 0.70 -14.07
N MET A 279 -8.38 0.55 -15.37
CA MET A 279 -8.33 1.69 -16.30
C MET A 279 -9.42 2.73 -16.03
N ARG A 280 -10.54 2.33 -15.43
CA ARG A 280 -11.62 3.25 -15.02
C ARG A 280 -11.27 3.96 -13.72
N GLU A 281 -10.73 3.25 -12.75
CA GLU A 281 -10.26 3.81 -11.48
C GLU A 281 -9.15 4.85 -11.71
N ILE A 282 -8.16 4.51 -12.53
CA ILE A 282 -7.10 5.46 -12.90
C ILE A 282 -7.69 6.71 -13.56
N GLN A 283 -8.65 6.54 -14.49
CA GLN A 283 -9.29 7.68 -15.16
C GLN A 283 -10.08 8.55 -14.17
N ALA A 284 -10.80 7.93 -13.22
CA ALA A 284 -11.54 8.66 -12.20
C ALA A 284 -10.60 9.50 -11.33
N ASP A 285 -9.50 8.93 -10.85
CA ASP A 285 -8.52 9.65 -10.04
C ASP A 285 -7.86 10.82 -10.81
N ILE A 286 -7.60 10.65 -12.13
CA ILE A 286 -7.10 11.71 -12.99
C ILE A 286 -8.14 12.84 -13.12
N ASP A 287 -9.39 12.50 -13.37
CA ASP A 287 -10.50 13.47 -13.51
C ASP A 287 -10.75 14.21 -12.18
N GLU A 288 -10.44 13.59 -11.04
CA GLU A 288 -10.50 14.14 -9.69
C GLU A 288 -9.30 15.05 -9.33
N GLY A 289 -8.25 15.05 -10.13
CA GLY A 289 -7.09 15.93 -9.97
C GLY A 289 -5.82 15.26 -9.42
N ALA A 290 -5.62 13.98 -9.66
CA ALA A 290 -4.33 13.34 -9.40
C ALA A 290 -3.25 13.87 -10.34
N ASP A 291 -2.07 14.19 -9.81
CA ASP A 291 -0.90 14.64 -10.58
C ASP A 291 -0.05 13.46 -11.06
N MET A 292 -0.09 12.37 -10.32
CA MET A 292 0.62 11.12 -10.58
C MET A 292 -0.28 9.95 -10.20
N ILE A 293 -0.10 8.83 -10.90
CA ILE A 293 -0.88 7.61 -10.70
C ILE A 293 0.02 6.42 -10.33
N MET A 294 -0.48 5.49 -9.55
CA MET A 294 0.25 4.31 -9.10
C MET A 294 -0.54 3.02 -9.28
N VAL A 295 0.17 1.97 -9.68
CA VAL A 295 -0.34 0.58 -9.71
C VAL A 295 0.36 -0.23 -8.62
N ASN A 296 -0.40 -0.97 -7.83
CA ASN A 296 0.13 -1.87 -6.80
C ASN A 296 -0.79 -3.07 -6.49
N PRO A 297 -0.19 -4.26 -6.33
CA PRO A 297 1.24 -4.62 -6.49
C PRO A 297 1.79 -4.43 -7.91
N ALA A 298 3.12 -4.44 -8.09
CA ALA A 298 3.75 -4.21 -9.38
C ALA A 298 3.88 -5.47 -10.25
N LEU A 299 4.62 -6.50 -9.78
CA LEU A 299 4.97 -7.66 -10.61
C LEU A 299 3.75 -8.46 -11.08
N PRO A 300 2.71 -8.72 -10.26
CA PRO A 300 1.52 -9.44 -10.70
C PRO A 300 0.67 -8.66 -11.71
N TYR A 301 0.89 -7.33 -11.86
CA TYR A 301 0.08 -6.41 -12.67
C TYR A 301 0.90 -5.60 -13.67
N LEU A 302 1.99 -6.18 -14.22
CA LEU A 302 2.80 -5.55 -15.27
C LEU A 302 1.98 -5.23 -16.53
N ASP A 303 0.95 -6.01 -16.82
CA ASP A 303 0.00 -5.78 -17.91
C ASP A 303 -0.88 -4.54 -17.67
N VAL A 304 -1.24 -4.26 -16.40
CA VAL A 304 -1.97 -3.06 -15.99
C VAL A 304 -1.06 -1.84 -16.09
N ILE A 305 0.20 -1.96 -15.63
CA ILE A 305 1.20 -0.90 -15.76
C ILE A 305 1.42 -0.54 -17.23
N ALA A 306 1.58 -1.54 -18.09
CA ALA A 306 1.77 -1.32 -19.53
C ALA A 306 0.55 -0.64 -20.17
N ALA A 307 -0.66 -1.10 -19.84
CA ALA A 307 -1.89 -0.49 -20.35
C ALA A 307 -2.11 0.94 -19.84
N ALA A 308 -1.75 1.22 -18.58
CA ALA A 308 -1.81 2.57 -18.03
C ALA A 308 -0.82 3.49 -18.75
N ARG A 309 0.41 3.03 -18.99
CA ARG A 309 1.42 3.80 -19.73
C ARG A 309 1.03 4.11 -21.17
N GLU A 310 0.34 3.18 -21.84
CA GLU A 310 -0.15 3.38 -23.20
C GLU A 310 -1.32 4.38 -23.27
N ARG A 311 -2.11 4.47 -22.20
CA ARG A 311 -3.37 5.24 -22.19
C ARG A 311 -3.24 6.62 -21.57
N PHE A 312 -2.35 6.81 -20.58
CA PHE A 312 -2.28 8.01 -19.77
C PHE A 312 -0.88 8.65 -19.83
N ASP A 313 -0.83 9.96 -19.97
CA ASP A 313 0.42 10.72 -20.07
C ASP A 313 1.00 11.15 -18.71
N LEU A 314 0.30 10.87 -17.59
CA LEU A 314 0.76 11.22 -16.25
C LEU A 314 2.00 10.41 -15.85
N PRO A 315 2.83 10.93 -14.93
CA PRO A 315 3.87 10.13 -14.29
C PRO A 315 3.26 8.88 -13.64
N LEU A 316 3.81 7.71 -13.99
CA LEU A 316 3.29 6.42 -13.55
C LEU A 316 4.25 5.80 -12.54
N ALA A 317 3.75 5.59 -11.33
CA ALA A 317 4.42 4.87 -10.28
C ALA A 317 3.97 3.40 -10.22
N ALA A 318 4.84 2.54 -9.68
CA ALA A 318 4.50 1.17 -9.36
C ALA A 318 5.14 0.76 -8.04
N TYR A 319 4.37 0.08 -7.18
CA TYR A 319 4.86 -0.36 -5.89
C TYR A 319 5.19 -1.85 -5.93
N GLN A 320 6.48 -2.18 -5.82
CA GLN A 320 6.92 -3.54 -5.53
C GLN A 320 6.66 -3.81 -4.05
N VAL A 321 5.50 -4.40 -3.74
CA VAL A 321 4.98 -4.48 -2.39
C VAL A 321 5.68 -5.53 -1.52
N SER A 322 5.35 -5.53 -0.26
CA SER A 322 6.01 -6.31 0.80
C SER A 322 6.08 -7.81 0.53
N GLY A 323 5.05 -8.42 -0.04
CA GLY A 323 5.06 -9.85 -0.38
C GLY A 323 5.94 -10.18 -1.57
N GLU A 324 6.06 -9.28 -2.54
CA GLU A 324 6.99 -9.42 -3.67
C GLU A 324 8.45 -9.38 -3.16
N TYR A 325 8.74 -8.45 -2.25
CA TYR A 325 10.01 -8.37 -1.54
C TYR A 325 10.31 -9.65 -0.75
N ALA A 326 9.39 -10.04 0.14
CA ALA A 326 9.55 -11.19 1.02
C ALA A 326 9.73 -12.51 0.25
N MET A 327 9.07 -12.67 -0.89
CA MET A 327 9.18 -13.85 -1.75
C MET A 327 10.59 -13.98 -2.35
N ILE A 328 11.19 -12.89 -2.82
CA ILE A 328 12.55 -12.88 -3.35
C ILE A 328 13.55 -13.15 -2.21
N GLU A 329 13.41 -12.49 -1.06
CA GLU A 329 14.28 -12.70 0.10
C GLU A 329 14.23 -14.16 0.59
N ALA A 330 13.04 -14.74 0.71
CA ALA A 330 12.88 -16.13 1.15
C ALA A 330 13.52 -17.13 0.17
N ALA A 331 13.35 -16.93 -1.14
CA ALA A 331 13.97 -17.79 -2.15
C ALA A 331 15.49 -17.66 -2.18
N ALA A 332 16.01 -16.43 -1.99
CA ALA A 332 17.44 -16.15 -1.92
C ALA A 332 18.09 -16.76 -0.66
N GLN A 333 17.44 -16.65 0.51
CA GLN A 333 17.92 -17.27 1.75
C GLN A 333 18.02 -18.80 1.66
N ASN A 334 17.16 -19.42 0.86
CA ASN A 334 17.23 -20.87 0.59
C ASN A 334 18.25 -21.23 -0.52
N GLY A 335 18.94 -20.25 -1.12
CA GLY A 335 19.92 -20.49 -2.18
C GLY A 335 19.32 -20.90 -3.53
N TRP A 336 18.01 -20.70 -3.75
CA TRP A 336 17.33 -21.10 -4.96
C TRP A 336 17.46 -20.06 -6.09
N ILE A 337 17.72 -18.80 -5.73
CA ILE A 337 17.93 -17.70 -6.68
C ILE A 337 19.10 -16.83 -6.25
N GLU A 338 19.70 -16.12 -7.20
CA GLU A 338 20.69 -15.07 -6.95
C GLU A 338 19.95 -13.77 -6.60
N ARG A 339 20.01 -13.36 -5.32
CA ARG A 339 19.23 -12.26 -4.76
C ARG A 339 19.31 -10.97 -5.59
N ASP A 340 20.51 -10.45 -5.76
CA ASP A 340 20.72 -9.14 -6.40
C ASP A 340 20.33 -9.17 -7.87
N ARG A 341 20.58 -10.28 -8.55
CA ARG A 341 20.17 -10.45 -9.94
C ARG A 341 18.67 -10.46 -10.10
N VAL A 342 17.93 -11.23 -9.28
CA VAL A 342 16.45 -11.30 -9.36
C VAL A 342 15.82 -9.98 -8.91
N MET A 343 16.38 -9.34 -7.87
CA MET A 343 15.99 -7.99 -7.45
C MET A 343 16.07 -7.01 -8.62
N MET A 344 17.22 -6.89 -9.27
CA MET A 344 17.44 -5.97 -10.40
C MET A 344 16.57 -6.32 -11.60
N GLU A 345 16.40 -7.61 -11.92
CA GLU A 345 15.54 -8.06 -13.01
C GLU A 345 14.07 -7.72 -12.75
N SER A 346 13.60 -7.84 -11.51
CA SER A 346 12.23 -7.46 -11.12
C SER A 346 11.99 -5.96 -11.27
N LEU A 347 12.90 -5.12 -10.77
CA LEU A 347 12.82 -3.67 -10.89
C LEU A 347 12.89 -3.21 -12.36
N LEU A 348 13.76 -3.82 -13.15
CA LEU A 348 13.86 -3.56 -14.58
C LEU A 348 12.59 -3.98 -15.33
N SER A 349 11.94 -5.07 -14.92
CA SER A 349 10.67 -5.51 -15.49
C SER A 349 9.54 -4.52 -15.25
N ILE A 350 9.48 -3.94 -14.05
CA ILE A 350 8.54 -2.89 -13.68
C ILE A 350 8.81 -1.61 -14.50
N ARG A 351 10.09 -1.22 -14.63
CA ARG A 351 10.50 -0.07 -15.47
C ARG A 351 10.14 -0.27 -16.93
N ARG A 352 10.41 -1.46 -17.47
CA ARG A 352 10.10 -1.82 -18.86
C ARG A 352 8.60 -1.85 -19.14
N ALA A 353 7.77 -2.21 -18.16
CA ALA A 353 6.32 -2.11 -18.28
C ALA A 353 5.82 -0.67 -18.37
N GLY A 354 6.63 0.33 -17.99
CA GLY A 354 6.30 1.74 -18.20
C GLY A 354 6.31 2.60 -16.94
N ALA A 355 6.53 2.02 -15.75
CA ALA A 355 6.66 2.80 -14.53
C ALA A 355 7.88 3.72 -14.58
N THR A 356 7.69 5.01 -14.31
CA THR A 356 8.77 6.00 -14.22
C THR A 356 9.26 6.20 -12.78
N ILE A 357 8.42 5.86 -11.81
CA ILE A 357 8.70 5.92 -10.38
C ILE A 357 8.45 4.52 -9.82
N ILE A 358 9.37 3.98 -9.04
CA ILE A 358 9.25 2.65 -8.44
C ILE A 358 9.44 2.75 -6.93
N LEU A 359 8.51 2.15 -6.17
CA LEU A 359 8.56 2.08 -4.72
C LEU A 359 8.97 0.67 -4.28
N PRO A 360 10.27 0.35 -4.19
CA PRO A 360 10.74 -0.95 -3.74
C PRO A 360 11.35 -0.85 -2.33
N TYR A 361 11.16 -1.85 -1.51
CA TYR A 361 11.94 -1.99 -0.27
C TYR A 361 13.44 -2.19 -0.56
N TYR A 362 13.79 -2.56 -1.77
CA TYR A 362 15.15 -2.70 -2.28
C TYR A 362 15.84 -1.39 -2.67
N ALA A 363 15.23 -0.22 -2.51
CA ALA A 363 15.75 1.03 -3.07
C ALA A 363 17.22 1.28 -2.72
N LYS A 364 17.64 1.02 -1.47
CA LYS A 364 19.05 1.18 -1.06
C LYS A 364 19.98 0.16 -1.72
N ASP A 365 19.58 -1.10 -1.79
CA ASP A 365 20.41 -2.15 -2.37
C ASP A 365 20.51 -2.01 -3.87
N ALA A 366 19.40 -1.67 -4.54
CA ALA A 366 19.40 -1.36 -5.96
C ALA A 366 20.27 -0.14 -6.29
N ALA A 367 20.17 0.94 -5.50
CA ALA A 367 20.99 2.14 -5.71
C ALA A 367 22.49 1.85 -5.62
N LYS A 368 22.95 1.00 -4.68
CA LYS A 368 24.35 0.58 -4.58
C LYS A 368 24.85 -0.17 -5.82
N LEU A 369 23.97 -0.89 -6.51
CA LEU A 369 24.32 -1.64 -7.73
C LEU A 369 24.25 -0.78 -9.00
N LEU A 370 23.54 0.35 -8.93
CA LEU A 370 23.37 1.29 -10.04
C LEU A 370 24.42 2.40 -10.08
N GLY A 371 25.01 2.75 -8.94
CA GLY A 371 26.11 3.72 -8.80
C GLY A 371 27.43 3.07 -8.93
#